data_6e2e2091fdb21a3ed7d76689fbcef30f
#
_entry.id   6e2e2091fdb21a3ed7d76689fbcef30f
#
_cell.length_a   1.000
_cell.length_b   1.000
_cell.length_c   1.000
_cell.angle_alpha   90.00
_cell.angle_beta   90.00
_cell.angle_gamma   90.00
#
_symmetry.space_group_name_H-M   'P 1'
#
loop_
_entity.id
_entity.type
_entity.pdbx_description
1 polymer ?
#
loop_
_entity_poly.entity_id
_entity_poly.type
_entity_poly.pdbx_seq_one_letter_code
_entity_poly.pdbx_strand_id
1 'polypeptide(L)'
;IYHDSALNAHRFESGSTTVLFRSYLIEFGDNSGNKYIKCIDAGAVELYHGVDSKKLETTSSGVSVTGTVAATAFTGDASGLTGLPGITTEQATVSGGVVTLDLSKDDHKVVGSGTYTVDVSGGTEAGSHTLRIENSGISTVGFSTYFKFPSGGTPSLPTASGAISLISFTVHKVGSVGVATVLLSGASVNFS
;
A
#
# COMPACT_ATOMS: atom_id res chain seq x y z
N ILE A 1 30.88 -16.87 -36.59
CA ILE A 1 30.07 -17.89 -35.88
C ILE A 1 30.67 -19.23 -36.20
N TYR A 2 30.96 -20.04 -35.21
CA TYR A 2 31.34 -21.45 -35.41
C TYR A 2 30.60 -22.34 -34.42
N HIS A 3 30.42 -23.61 -34.79
CA HIS A 3 29.83 -24.61 -33.89
C HIS A 3 30.94 -25.20 -33.04
N ASP A 4 30.86 -25.08 -31.73
CA ASP A 4 31.75 -25.74 -30.79
C ASP A 4 31.16 -27.12 -30.45
N SER A 5 31.72 -28.16 -31.01
CA SER A 5 31.25 -29.53 -30.84
C SER A 5 31.48 -30.08 -29.42
N ALA A 6 32.43 -29.56 -28.69
CA ALA A 6 32.69 -29.98 -27.30
C ALA A 6 31.60 -29.41 -26.33
N LEU A 7 31.04 -28.25 -26.63
CA LEU A 7 29.99 -27.65 -25.87
C LEU A 7 28.60 -27.82 -26.47
N ASN A 8 28.52 -28.41 -27.68
CA ASN A 8 27.29 -28.49 -28.49
C ASN A 8 26.60 -27.11 -28.63
N ALA A 9 27.38 -26.10 -28.93
CA ALA A 9 26.95 -24.69 -28.93
C ALA A 9 27.50 -23.94 -30.16
N HIS A 10 26.74 -22.93 -30.60
CA HIS A 10 27.23 -21.93 -31.53
C HIS A 10 27.83 -20.77 -30.74
N ARG A 11 29.13 -20.49 -30.95
CA ARG A 11 29.84 -19.41 -30.27
C ARG A 11 29.97 -18.19 -31.15
N PHE A 12 29.72 -17.04 -30.55
CA PHE A 12 30.06 -15.72 -31.07
C PHE A 12 31.24 -15.22 -30.25
N GLU A 13 32.42 -15.19 -30.83
CA GLU A 13 33.60 -14.63 -30.19
C GLU A 13 34.03 -13.38 -30.98
N SER A 14 34.34 -12.33 -30.25
CA SER A 14 34.91 -11.10 -30.78
C SER A 14 36.30 -10.93 -30.16
N GLY A 15 37.30 -10.73 -30.97
CA GLY A 15 38.63 -10.29 -30.54
C GLY A 15 38.64 -8.81 -30.11
N SER A 16 37.50 -8.15 -30.19
CA SER A 16 37.25 -6.79 -29.75
C SER A 16 36.47 -6.78 -28.44
N THR A 17 36.47 -5.65 -27.76
CA THR A 17 35.76 -5.46 -26.49
C THR A 17 34.25 -5.38 -26.63
N THR A 18 33.69 -5.36 -27.84
CA THR A 18 32.24 -5.18 -28.06
C THR A 18 31.71 -6.14 -29.12
N VAL A 19 30.65 -6.89 -28.79
CA VAL A 19 29.77 -7.58 -29.73
C VAL A 19 28.50 -6.75 -29.89
N LEU A 20 28.18 -6.35 -31.12
CA LEU A 20 27.09 -5.44 -31.39
C LEU A 20 26.02 -6.13 -32.24
N PHE A 21 24.81 -6.25 -31.68
CA PHE A 21 23.62 -6.70 -32.40
C PHE A 21 22.72 -5.49 -32.67
N ARG A 22 22.39 -5.23 -33.93
CA ARG A 22 21.50 -4.14 -34.35
C ARG A 22 20.42 -4.72 -35.24
N SER A 23 19.16 -4.50 -34.84
CA SER A 23 17.98 -4.90 -35.60
C SER A 23 16.77 -4.12 -35.08
N TYR A 24 15.73 -4.00 -35.90
CA TYR A 24 14.41 -3.51 -35.46
C TYR A 24 13.78 -4.39 -34.39
N LEU A 25 14.15 -5.67 -34.34
CA LEU A 25 13.72 -6.63 -33.34
C LEU A 25 14.88 -7.58 -33.02
N ILE A 26 15.19 -7.72 -31.74
CA ILE A 26 16.09 -8.77 -31.24
C ILE A 26 15.27 -9.64 -30.31
N GLU A 27 15.23 -10.93 -30.58
CA GLU A 27 14.48 -11.91 -29.81
C GLU A 27 15.35 -13.11 -29.43
N PHE A 28 15.28 -13.55 -28.18
CA PHE A 28 15.86 -14.78 -27.69
C PHE A 28 14.73 -15.69 -27.24
N GLY A 29 14.69 -16.89 -27.75
CA GLY A 29 13.62 -17.86 -27.48
C GLY A 29 14.09 -19.28 -27.68
N ASP A 30 13.17 -20.23 -27.62
CA ASP A 30 13.41 -21.66 -27.91
C ASP A 30 12.97 -22.04 -29.34
N ASN A 31 13.20 -23.30 -29.68
CA ASN A 31 12.79 -23.88 -30.98
C ASN A 31 11.26 -23.96 -31.17
N SER A 32 10.49 -23.81 -30.11
CA SER A 32 9.03 -23.87 -30.14
C SER A 32 8.39 -22.50 -30.32
N GLY A 33 9.23 -21.42 -30.42
CA GLY A 33 8.78 -20.04 -30.58
C GLY A 33 8.48 -19.34 -29.27
N ASN A 34 8.76 -19.96 -28.10
CA ASN A 34 8.61 -19.31 -26.81
C ASN A 34 9.70 -18.26 -26.62
N LYS A 35 9.32 -17.07 -26.16
CA LYS A 35 10.22 -15.95 -25.92
C LYS A 35 10.79 -15.97 -24.51
N TYR A 36 12.05 -15.53 -24.39
CA TYR A 36 12.71 -15.26 -23.11
C TYR A 36 12.99 -13.76 -22.95
N ILE A 37 13.56 -13.15 -24.01
CA ILE A 37 13.87 -11.73 -24.05
C ILE A 37 13.46 -11.20 -25.43
N LYS A 38 12.83 -10.02 -25.45
CA LYS A 38 12.50 -9.32 -26.67
C LYS A 38 12.87 -7.85 -26.54
N CYS A 39 13.63 -7.33 -27.51
CA CYS A 39 14.01 -5.93 -27.60
C CYS A 39 13.40 -5.34 -28.88
N ILE A 40 12.57 -4.33 -28.75
CA ILE A 40 11.82 -3.70 -29.84
C ILE A 40 12.45 -2.33 -30.13
N ASP A 41 12.72 -2.04 -31.41
CA ASP A 41 13.24 -0.73 -31.82
C ASP A 41 12.28 0.38 -31.43
N ALA A 42 12.82 1.43 -30.78
CA ALA A 42 12.04 2.53 -30.19
C ALA A 42 10.91 2.10 -29.25
N GLY A 43 10.96 0.86 -28.73
CA GLY A 43 9.94 0.25 -27.89
C GLY A 43 10.49 -0.36 -26.61
N ALA A 44 9.77 -1.35 -26.09
CA ALA A 44 10.09 -1.99 -24.81
C ALA A 44 11.22 -3.03 -24.93
N VAL A 45 11.93 -3.24 -23.82
CA VAL A 45 12.63 -4.50 -23.52
C VAL A 45 11.69 -5.34 -22.65
N GLU A 46 11.41 -6.55 -23.09
CA GLU A 46 10.45 -7.46 -22.46
C GLU A 46 11.15 -8.75 -22.00
N LEU A 47 10.83 -9.21 -20.79
CA LEU A 47 11.27 -10.48 -20.22
C LEU A 47 10.07 -11.40 -20.02
N TYR A 48 10.24 -12.67 -20.37
CA TYR A 48 9.20 -13.69 -20.33
C TYR A 48 9.57 -14.86 -19.43
N HIS A 49 8.58 -15.54 -18.88
CA HIS A 49 8.72 -16.79 -18.15
C HIS A 49 7.68 -17.79 -18.62
N GLY A 50 8.13 -19.02 -18.93
CA GLY A 50 7.26 -20.03 -19.52
C GLY A 50 6.79 -19.65 -20.92
N VAL A 51 5.66 -20.18 -21.33
CA VAL A 51 5.10 -19.96 -22.67
C VAL A 51 4.54 -18.53 -22.77
N ASP A 52 5.27 -17.65 -23.42
CA ASP A 52 4.88 -16.25 -23.75
C ASP A 52 4.27 -15.43 -22.59
N SER A 53 4.57 -15.80 -21.34
CA SER A 53 4.11 -15.05 -20.16
C SER A 53 5.07 -13.89 -19.85
N LYS A 54 4.75 -12.68 -20.32
CA LYS A 54 5.53 -11.47 -20.03
C LYS A 54 5.50 -11.18 -18.53
N LYS A 55 6.68 -11.02 -17.90
CA LYS A 55 6.86 -10.74 -16.48
C LYS A 55 7.41 -9.36 -16.19
N LEU A 56 8.19 -8.79 -17.11
CA LEU A 56 8.75 -7.46 -16.98
C LEU A 56 8.81 -6.78 -18.34
N GLU A 57 8.55 -5.48 -18.36
CA GLU A 57 8.79 -4.63 -19.53
C GLU A 57 9.22 -3.23 -19.14
N THR A 58 10.04 -2.61 -19.97
CA THR A 58 10.33 -1.17 -19.87
C THR A 58 9.20 -0.37 -20.52
N THR A 59 8.83 0.74 -19.90
CA THR A 59 7.81 1.68 -20.40
C THR A 59 8.39 3.09 -20.51
N SER A 60 7.66 4.02 -21.08
CA SER A 60 8.08 5.44 -21.14
C SER A 60 8.26 6.09 -19.76
N SER A 61 7.65 5.54 -18.71
CA SER A 61 7.69 6.07 -17.35
C SER A 61 8.47 5.19 -16.35
N GLY A 62 9.03 4.05 -16.79
CA GLY A 62 9.78 3.16 -15.90
C GLY A 62 9.70 1.68 -16.29
N VAL A 63 9.38 0.84 -15.34
CA VAL A 63 9.30 -0.61 -15.49
C VAL A 63 7.95 -1.12 -15.00
N SER A 64 7.30 -1.97 -15.80
CA SER A 64 6.10 -2.71 -15.42
C SER A 64 6.47 -4.15 -15.08
N VAL A 65 5.99 -4.66 -13.94
CA VAL A 65 6.21 -6.06 -13.50
C VAL A 65 4.87 -6.74 -13.27
N THR A 66 4.68 -7.89 -13.92
CA THR A 66 3.52 -8.75 -13.72
C THR A 66 3.85 -9.84 -12.71
N GLY A 67 3.45 -9.64 -11.46
CA GLY A 67 3.72 -10.56 -10.34
C GLY A 67 4.40 -9.87 -9.16
N THR A 68 5.22 -10.61 -8.42
CA THR A 68 5.89 -10.15 -7.22
C THR A 68 7.31 -9.71 -7.52
N VAL A 69 7.74 -8.58 -6.93
CA VAL A 69 9.15 -8.17 -6.87
C VAL A 69 9.68 -8.51 -5.48
N ALA A 70 10.65 -9.43 -5.40
CA ALA A 70 11.38 -9.71 -4.17
C ALA A 70 12.70 -8.95 -4.21
N ALA A 71 12.90 -8.03 -3.28
CA ALA A 71 14.12 -7.24 -3.15
C ALA A 71 14.51 -7.10 -1.68
N THR A 72 15.81 -6.98 -1.41
CA THR A 72 16.32 -6.74 -0.04
C THR A 72 16.03 -5.32 0.45
N ALA A 73 15.88 -4.36 -0.46
CA ALA A 73 15.51 -2.98 -0.16
C ALA A 73 14.95 -2.27 -1.40
N PHE A 74 14.10 -1.29 -1.16
CA PHE A 74 13.71 -0.26 -2.11
C PHE A 74 14.18 1.09 -1.57
N THR A 75 14.80 1.92 -2.41
CA THR A 75 15.27 3.26 -2.03
C THR A 75 14.59 4.30 -2.92
N GLY A 76 14.15 5.41 -2.33
CA GLY A 76 13.48 6.49 -3.04
C GLY A 76 12.29 7.05 -2.26
N ASP A 77 11.54 7.95 -2.90
CA ASP A 77 10.28 8.44 -2.36
C ASP A 77 9.18 7.38 -2.48
N ALA A 78 8.56 7.04 -1.35
CA ALA A 78 7.48 6.07 -1.27
C ALA A 78 6.08 6.68 -1.51
N SER A 79 5.96 7.97 -1.83
CA SER A 79 4.67 8.68 -1.97
C SER A 79 3.76 8.10 -3.06
N GLY A 80 4.36 7.44 -4.05
CA GLY A 80 3.63 6.74 -5.12
C GLY A 80 3.22 5.30 -4.80
N LEU A 81 3.64 4.74 -3.67
CA LEU A 81 3.26 3.39 -3.28
C LEU A 81 1.86 3.38 -2.67
N THR A 82 1.01 2.47 -3.12
CA THR A 82 -0.36 2.29 -2.63
C THR A 82 -0.55 0.89 -2.08
N GLY A 83 -1.50 0.70 -1.16
CA GLY A 83 -1.79 -0.61 -0.58
C GLY A 83 -0.73 -1.13 0.41
N LEU A 84 0.14 -0.25 0.91
CA LEU A 84 1.10 -0.62 1.96
C LEU A 84 0.41 -0.58 3.33
N PRO A 85 0.42 -1.67 4.11
CA PRO A 85 -0.01 -1.62 5.50
C PRO A 85 0.81 -0.58 6.29
N GLY A 86 0.15 0.22 7.14
CA GLY A 86 0.80 1.25 7.94
C GLY A 86 1.06 2.59 7.23
N ILE A 87 0.55 2.77 5.98
CA ILE A 87 0.66 4.04 5.23
C ILE A 87 -0.69 4.47 4.63
N THR A 88 -1.75 3.71 4.88
CA THR A 88 -3.07 4.00 4.33
C THR A 88 -3.83 5.00 5.19
N THR A 89 -4.42 6.02 4.57
CA THR A 89 -5.17 7.08 5.23
C THR A 89 -6.61 7.17 4.72
N GLU A 90 -7.53 7.61 5.56
CA GLU A 90 -8.88 7.99 5.16
C GLU A 90 -9.30 9.33 5.77
N GLN A 91 -10.23 10.01 5.11
CA GLN A 91 -11.02 11.08 5.70
C GLN A 91 -12.45 10.59 5.88
N ALA A 92 -12.78 10.14 7.10
CA ALA A 92 -14.09 9.66 7.42
C ALA A 92 -15.08 10.82 7.65
N THR A 93 -16.32 10.64 7.22
CA THR A 93 -17.36 11.67 7.30
C THR A 93 -18.45 11.29 8.31
N VAL A 94 -18.95 12.29 9.04
CA VAL A 94 -20.08 12.12 9.94
C VAL A 94 -21.37 11.99 9.12
N SER A 95 -22.11 10.92 9.34
CA SER A 95 -23.41 10.67 8.71
C SER A 95 -24.41 10.17 9.74
N GLY A 96 -25.55 10.83 9.85
CA GLY A 96 -26.59 10.44 10.82
C GLY A 96 -26.15 10.45 12.30
N GLY A 97 -25.18 11.30 12.64
CA GLY A 97 -24.64 11.34 14.02
C GLY A 97 -23.62 10.24 14.34
N VAL A 98 -23.14 9.52 13.35
CA VAL A 98 -22.08 8.51 13.49
C VAL A 98 -21.00 8.75 12.45
N VAL A 99 -19.74 8.50 12.83
CA VAL A 99 -18.63 8.35 11.90
C VAL A 99 -18.06 6.96 12.07
N THR A 100 -18.03 6.19 10.99
CA THR A 100 -17.49 4.83 10.99
C THR A 100 -16.11 4.83 10.34
N LEU A 101 -15.08 4.44 11.09
CA LEU A 101 -13.71 4.32 10.58
C LEU A 101 -13.54 2.97 9.88
N ASP A 102 -12.99 2.97 8.68
CA ASP A 102 -12.63 1.76 7.97
C ASP A 102 -11.23 1.28 8.43
N LEU A 103 -11.19 0.29 9.31
CA LEU A 103 -9.94 -0.26 9.84
C LEU A 103 -9.13 -1.12 8.83
N SER A 104 -9.44 -1.05 7.54
CA SER A 104 -8.49 -1.40 6.48
C SER A 104 -7.45 -0.29 6.25
N LYS A 105 -7.67 0.90 6.84
CA LYS A 105 -6.78 2.06 6.84
C LYS A 105 -6.14 2.22 8.21
N ASP A 106 -4.96 2.84 8.24
CA ASP A 106 -4.14 2.94 9.46
C ASP A 106 -4.28 4.31 10.13
N ASP A 107 -4.46 5.36 9.34
CA ASP A 107 -4.61 6.74 9.79
C ASP A 107 -5.96 7.32 9.34
N HIS A 108 -6.68 7.91 10.28
CA HIS A 108 -8.02 8.42 10.07
C HIS A 108 -8.09 9.90 10.39
N LYS A 109 -8.75 10.67 9.55
CA LYS A 109 -9.10 12.07 9.83
C LYS A 109 -10.62 12.21 9.83
N VAL A 110 -11.14 12.87 10.87
CA VAL A 110 -12.53 13.32 10.95
C VAL A 110 -12.55 14.83 11.09
N VAL A 111 -13.30 15.50 10.22
CA VAL A 111 -13.62 16.93 10.35
C VAL A 111 -15.12 17.00 10.55
N GLY A 112 -15.56 17.41 11.76
CA GLY A 112 -16.96 17.35 12.13
C GLY A 112 -17.42 18.46 13.06
N SER A 113 -18.75 18.58 13.18
CA SER A 113 -19.40 19.49 14.14
C SER A 113 -20.70 18.85 14.66
N GLY A 114 -21.20 19.37 15.78
CA GLY A 114 -22.38 18.82 16.45
C GLY A 114 -22.05 17.60 17.30
N THR A 115 -23.05 16.81 17.64
CA THR A 115 -22.88 15.61 18.44
C THR A 115 -22.79 14.38 17.53
N TYR A 116 -21.71 13.61 17.67
CA TYR A 116 -21.54 12.36 16.92
C TYR A 116 -20.75 11.32 17.71
N THR A 117 -20.89 10.07 17.31
CA THR A 117 -20.21 8.91 17.89
C THR A 117 -19.22 8.34 16.88
N VAL A 118 -17.99 8.10 17.31
CA VAL A 118 -16.97 7.36 16.54
C VAL A 118 -17.21 5.87 16.70
N ASP A 119 -17.37 5.19 15.59
CA ASP A 119 -17.48 3.74 15.50
C ASP A 119 -16.47 3.18 14.49
N VAL A 120 -16.40 1.87 14.33
CA VAL A 120 -15.42 1.20 13.48
C VAL A 120 -16.05 0.11 12.64
N SER A 121 -15.43 -0.19 11.50
CA SER A 121 -15.72 -1.35 10.66
C SER A 121 -14.44 -2.08 10.27
N GLY A 122 -14.49 -3.41 10.18
CA GLY A 122 -13.34 -4.24 9.85
C GLY A 122 -12.31 -4.31 10.98
N GLY A 123 -11.03 -4.40 10.62
CA GLY A 123 -9.90 -4.48 11.54
C GLY A 123 -9.35 -5.89 11.71
N THR A 124 -8.05 -5.96 12.02
CA THR A 124 -7.33 -7.20 12.33
C THR A 124 -6.66 -7.08 13.69
N GLU A 125 -6.54 -8.18 14.43
CA GLU A 125 -5.83 -8.19 15.72
C GLU A 125 -4.40 -7.67 15.56
N ALA A 126 -3.93 -6.91 16.55
CA ALA A 126 -2.66 -6.18 16.56
C ALA A 126 -2.56 -5.00 15.57
N GLY A 127 -3.59 -4.71 14.76
CA GLY A 127 -3.64 -3.50 13.95
C GLY A 127 -3.56 -2.25 14.80
N SER A 128 -2.68 -1.31 14.46
CA SER A 128 -2.51 -0.02 15.17
C SER A 128 -3.02 1.11 14.28
N HIS A 129 -3.79 1.99 14.89
CA HIS A 129 -4.49 3.07 14.18
C HIS A 129 -4.33 4.40 14.90
N THR A 130 -4.36 5.48 14.12
CA THR A 130 -4.48 6.84 14.64
C THR A 130 -5.74 7.50 14.11
N LEU A 131 -6.39 8.29 14.96
CA LEU A 131 -7.55 9.10 14.60
C LEU A 131 -7.29 10.54 15.00
N ARG A 132 -7.30 11.45 14.04
CA ARG A 132 -7.26 12.88 14.23
C ARG A 132 -8.67 13.46 14.06
N ILE A 133 -9.19 14.08 15.11
CA ILE A 133 -10.48 14.75 15.11
C ILE A 133 -10.23 16.26 15.08
N GLU A 134 -10.81 16.95 14.10
CA GLU A 134 -10.78 18.39 13.94
C GLU A 134 -12.23 18.93 14.02
N ASN A 135 -12.49 19.78 14.97
CA ASN A 135 -13.82 20.36 15.14
C ASN A 135 -14.04 21.52 14.15
N SER A 136 -14.86 21.31 13.14
CA SER A 136 -15.26 22.39 12.20
C SER A 136 -16.27 23.39 12.78
N GLY A 137 -16.81 23.07 13.95
CA GLY A 137 -17.75 23.87 14.74
C GLY A 137 -17.77 23.35 16.18
N ILE A 138 -18.71 23.78 17.01
CA ILE A 138 -18.89 23.22 18.34
C ILE A 138 -19.24 21.73 18.21
N SER A 139 -18.45 20.87 18.85
CA SER A 139 -18.56 19.42 18.70
C SER A 139 -18.60 18.71 20.05
N THR A 140 -19.43 17.66 20.15
CA THR A 140 -19.40 16.70 21.25
C THR A 140 -19.18 15.32 20.66
N VAL A 141 -18.04 14.74 20.94
CA VAL A 141 -17.63 13.48 20.35
C VAL A 141 -17.71 12.37 21.38
N GLY A 142 -18.49 11.32 21.05
CA GLY A 142 -18.54 10.08 21.78
C GLY A 142 -17.77 8.95 21.06
N PHE A 143 -17.60 7.83 21.73
CA PHE A 143 -17.01 6.63 21.18
C PHE A 143 -17.93 5.45 21.38
N SER A 144 -17.99 4.52 20.44
CA SER A 144 -18.74 3.28 20.58
C SER A 144 -18.16 2.44 21.73
N THR A 145 -18.92 1.45 22.19
CA THR A 145 -18.52 0.57 23.29
C THR A 145 -17.31 -0.31 22.97
N TYR A 146 -16.87 -0.32 21.72
CA TYR A 146 -15.68 -1.06 21.30
C TYR A 146 -14.38 -0.39 21.78
N PHE A 147 -14.36 0.94 21.91
CA PHE A 147 -13.22 1.67 22.42
C PHE A 147 -13.09 1.48 23.94
N LYS A 148 -11.92 1.05 24.38
CA LYS A 148 -11.57 0.88 25.80
C LYS A 148 -10.45 1.84 26.17
N PHE A 149 -10.80 2.85 26.94
CA PHE A 149 -9.85 3.84 27.46
C PHE A 149 -9.36 3.44 28.86
N PRO A 150 -8.19 3.95 29.28
CA PRO A 150 -7.69 3.73 30.64
C PRO A 150 -8.73 4.13 31.70
N SER A 151 -8.79 3.36 32.76
CA SER A 151 -9.76 3.55 33.88
C SER A 151 -11.24 3.43 33.50
N GLY A 152 -11.54 2.91 32.28
CA GLY A 152 -12.91 2.65 31.81
C GLY A 152 -13.73 3.90 31.45
N GLY A 153 -13.16 5.09 31.50
CA GLY A 153 -13.83 6.34 31.14
C GLY A 153 -13.49 6.77 29.70
N THR A 154 -14.45 7.35 28.99
CA THR A 154 -14.17 8.04 27.73
C THR A 154 -13.43 9.35 27.99
N PRO A 155 -12.43 9.72 27.15
CA PRO A 155 -11.73 10.99 27.32
C PRO A 155 -12.68 12.17 27.07
N SER A 156 -12.53 13.23 27.86
CA SER A 156 -13.19 14.50 27.62
C SER A 156 -12.44 15.24 26.52
N LEU A 157 -13.00 15.29 25.32
CA LEU A 157 -12.43 16.02 24.19
C LEU A 157 -12.87 17.50 24.23
N PRO A 158 -12.03 18.43 23.74
CA PRO A 158 -12.40 19.84 23.64
C PRO A 158 -13.56 20.01 22.66
N THR A 159 -14.53 20.87 22.99
CA THR A 159 -15.74 21.09 22.20
C THR A 159 -15.64 22.28 21.27
N ALA A 160 -14.66 23.18 21.45
CA ALA A 160 -14.54 24.42 20.69
C ALA A 160 -14.26 24.16 19.20
N SER A 161 -14.76 25.06 18.34
CA SER A 161 -14.41 25.06 16.92
C SER A 161 -12.90 25.24 16.74
N GLY A 162 -12.30 24.51 15.81
CA GLY A 162 -10.86 24.50 15.53
C GLY A 162 -10.03 23.63 16.48
N ALA A 163 -10.62 23.09 17.54
CA ALA A 163 -9.89 22.18 18.43
C ALA A 163 -9.55 20.87 17.75
N ILE A 164 -8.33 20.38 18.04
CA ILE A 164 -7.82 19.12 17.47
C ILE A 164 -7.54 18.12 18.61
N SER A 165 -7.94 16.89 18.39
CA SER A 165 -7.66 15.76 19.27
C SER A 165 -7.05 14.59 18.49
N LEU A 166 -6.10 13.91 19.11
CA LEU A 166 -5.47 12.71 18.57
C LEU A 166 -5.80 11.51 19.46
N ILE A 167 -6.34 10.47 18.86
CA ILE A 167 -6.64 9.21 19.49
C ILE A 167 -5.76 8.15 18.86
N SER A 168 -5.02 7.40 19.66
CA SER A 168 -4.29 6.22 19.21
C SER A 168 -4.95 4.98 19.76
N PHE A 169 -5.10 3.95 18.96
CA PHE A 169 -5.69 2.70 19.42
C PHE A 169 -5.12 1.47 18.70
N THR A 170 -5.20 0.33 19.38
CA THR A 170 -4.80 -0.96 18.83
C THR A 170 -5.98 -1.91 18.91
N VAL A 171 -6.21 -2.66 17.85
CA VAL A 171 -7.22 -3.73 17.84
C VAL A 171 -6.73 -4.89 18.70
N HIS A 172 -7.36 -5.07 19.88
CA HIS A 172 -7.02 -6.15 20.81
C HIS A 172 -7.78 -7.42 20.48
N LYS A 173 -9.02 -7.31 19.99
CA LYS A 173 -9.85 -8.47 19.68
C LYS A 173 -10.80 -8.16 18.52
N VAL A 174 -10.92 -9.12 17.62
CA VAL A 174 -11.91 -9.13 16.54
C VAL A 174 -13.07 -10.05 16.92
N GLY A 175 -14.29 -9.62 16.69
CA GLY A 175 -15.49 -10.44 16.89
C GLY A 175 -15.70 -11.49 15.81
N SER A 176 -16.70 -12.33 15.99
CA SER A 176 -17.03 -13.46 15.11
C SER A 176 -17.40 -13.05 13.66
N VAL A 177 -17.70 -11.79 13.43
CA VAL A 177 -18.06 -11.23 12.10
C VAL A 177 -16.92 -10.40 11.49
N GLY A 178 -15.70 -10.48 12.03
CA GLY A 178 -14.54 -9.74 11.49
C GLY A 178 -14.55 -8.23 11.79
N VAL A 179 -15.36 -7.77 12.73
CA VAL A 179 -15.36 -6.38 13.22
C VAL A 179 -14.56 -6.31 14.50
N ALA A 180 -13.68 -5.30 14.63
CA ALA A 180 -12.94 -5.06 15.87
C ALA A 180 -13.93 -4.77 17.02
N THR A 181 -13.86 -5.58 18.09
CA THR A 181 -14.79 -5.49 19.22
C THR A 181 -14.13 -5.00 20.50
N VAL A 182 -12.81 -4.94 20.54
CA VAL A 182 -12.05 -4.36 21.66
C VAL A 182 -10.87 -3.58 21.11
N LEU A 183 -10.91 -2.27 21.32
CA LEU A 183 -9.88 -1.32 20.90
C LEU A 183 -9.25 -0.73 22.15
N LEU A 184 -7.98 -0.99 22.38
CA LEU A 184 -7.22 -0.38 23.49
C LEU A 184 -6.78 1.01 23.05
N SER A 185 -7.33 2.04 23.68
CA SER A 185 -7.27 3.42 23.18
C SER A 185 -6.63 4.37 24.17
N GLY A 186 -5.91 5.37 23.67
CA GLY A 186 -5.41 6.53 24.39
C GLY A 186 -5.75 7.81 23.65
N ALA A 187 -5.83 8.93 24.38
CA ALA A 187 -6.14 10.23 23.81
C ALA A 187 -5.12 11.29 24.21
N SER A 188 -4.73 12.13 23.26
CA SER A 188 -4.07 13.41 23.47
C SER A 188 -4.97 14.51 22.95
N VAL A 189 -5.23 15.53 23.74
CA VAL A 189 -6.27 16.51 23.46
C VAL A 189 -5.72 17.94 23.54
N ASN A 190 -6.46 18.88 22.96
CA ASN A 190 -6.21 20.31 23.06
C ASN A 190 -4.95 20.78 22.31
N PHE A 191 -4.76 20.28 21.10
CA PHE A 191 -3.83 20.88 20.15
C PHE A 191 -4.50 22.11 19.54
N SER A 192 -3.87 23.26 19.72
CA SER A 192 -4.36 24.56 19.22
C SER A 192 -3.27 25.29 18.43
#